data_c0bb86696a96f4da620bc46341fa15db
#
_entry.id   c0bb86696a96f4da620bc46341fa15db
#
_cell.length_a   1.000
_cell.length_b   1.000
_cell.length_c   1.000
_cell.angle_alpha   90.00
_cell.angle_beta   90.00
_cell.angle_gamma   90.00
#
_symmetry.space_group_name_H-M   'P 1'
#
loop_
_entity.id
_entity.type
_entity.pdbx_description
1 polymer ?
#
loop_
_entity_poly.entity_id
_entity_poly.type
_entity_poly.pdbx_seq_one_letter_code
_entity_poly.pdbx_strand_id
1 'polypeptide(L)'
;MNDEAVSPSMSVQQHLARIGELLARPLTGSDAHHLVILRESRDFAPPNDDWDELMRTSEEFEGELIALAAASDARWGPHATLSMEGYVHAFLDPDDDDLPPFIRYLCESGYFGDLLYWRVGDCLLAASVGHEDKEEPVVLFAGVTASGEGFPTSERAGPG
;
A
#
# COMPACT_ATOMS: atom_id res chain seq x y z
N MET A 1 12.46 25.00 -13.87
CA MET A 1 13.13 24.48 -14.24
C MET A 1 13.42 23.28 -13.62
N ASN A 2 14.08 23.13 -12.87
CA ASN A 2 14.40 22.04 -12.27
C ASN A 2 13.47 21.58 -11.28
N ASP A 3 12.45 22.26 -11.02
CA ASP A 3 11.53 21.92 -10.01
C ASP A 3 10.96 20.56 -10.22
N GLU A 4 10.64 20.20 -11.40
CA GLU A 4 10.05 18.96 -11.64
C GLU A 4 11.00 17.87 -11.33
N ALA A 5 12.23 18.01 -11.68
CA ALA A 5 13.17 16.97 -11.41
C ALA A 5 13.37 16.79 -9.94
N VAL A 6 13.29 17.87 -9.20
CA VAL A 6 13.49 17.78 -7.78
C VAL A 6 12.29 17.25 -7.08
N SER A 7 11.12 17.63 -7.49
CA SER A 7 9.91 17.23 -6.82
C SER A 7 9.71 15.74 -6.66
N PRO A 8 9.87 14.93 -7.67
CA PRO A 8 9.68 13.52 -7.50
C PRO A 8 10.65 12.94 -6.48
N SER A 9 11.89 13.37 -6.51
CA SER A 9 12.86 12.88 -5.55
C SER A 9 12.48 13.28 -4.16
N MET A 10 12.02 14.51 -3.98
CA MET A 10 11.64 14.95 -2.67
C MET A 10 10.42 14.20 -2.19
N SER A 11 9.48 13.90 -3.04
CA SER A 11 8.31 13.14 -2.66
C SER A 11 8.69 11.77 -2.13
N VAL A 12 9.62 11.09 -2.81
CA VAL A 12 10.05 9.78 -2.36
C VAL A 12 10.74 9.89 -1.02
N GLN A 13 11.59 10.90 -0.83
CA GLN A 13 12.28 11.07 0.44
C GLN A 13 11.27 11.36 1.57
N GLN A 14 10.26 12.15 1.29
CA GLN A 14 9.25 12.42 2.27
C GLN A 14 8.48 11.17 2.63
N HIS A 15 8.16 10.34 1.63
CA HIS A 15 7.46 9.10 1.87
C HIS A 15 8.32 8.16 2.72
N LEU A 16 9.61 8.08 2.43
CA LEU A 16 10.49 7.22 3.21
C LEU A 16 10.59 7.71 4.65
N ALA A 17 10.59 9.02 4.86
CA ALA A 17 10.63 9.55 6.21
C ALA A 17 9.37 9.18 6.98
N ARG A 18 8.22 9.26 6.33
CA ARG A 18 6.96 8.92 6.99
C ARG A 18 6.91 7.41 7.27
N ILE A 19 7.42 6.60 6.36
CA ILE A 19 7.47 5.16 6.58
C ILE A 19 8.40 4.86 7.75
N GLY A 20 9.52 5.58 7.85
CA GLY A 20 10.43 5.39 8.97
C GLY A 20 9.76 5.68 10.30
N GLU A 21 8.94 6.72 10.35
CA GLU A 21 8.20 7.03 11.56
C GLU A 21 7.22 5.93 11.88
N LEU A 22 6.58 5.38 10.85
CA LEU A 22 5.61 4.32 11.03
C LEU A 22 6.31 3.07 11.58
N LEU A 23 7.49 2.74 11.04
CA LEU A 23 8.23 1.57 11.48
C LEU A 23 8.70 1.71 12.93
N ALA A 24 8.86 2.94 13.40
CA ALA A 24 9.32 3.17 14.76
C ALA A 24 8.21 3.03 15.79
N ARG A 25 6.95 2.98 15.34
CA ARG A 25 5.86 2.84 16.29
C ARG A 25 5.75 1.43 16.78
N PRO A 26 5.50 1.20 18.06
CA PRO A 26 5.35 -0.16 18.55
C PRO A 26 4.09 -0.81 18.03
N LEU A 27 4.16 -2.10 17.78
CA LEU A 27 3.00 -2.88 17.37
C LEU A 27 2.61 -3.71 18.58
N THR A 28 1.66 -3.24 19.37
CA THR A 28 1.30 -3.92 20.59
C THR A 28 -0.19 -4.01 20.74
N GLY A 29 -0.65 -5.06 21.33
CA GLY A 29 -2.05 -5.20 21.69
C GLY A 29 -2.95 -5.01 20.48
N SER A 30 -3.88 -4.10 20.60
CA SER A 30 -4.82 -3.86 19.54
C SER A 30 -4.18 -3.13 18.37
N ASP A 31 -2.96 -2.63 18.54
CA ASP A 31 -2.29 -1.92 17.46
C ASP A 31 -1.33 -2.86 16.76
N ALA A 32 -1.87 -3.94 16.21
CA ALA A 32 -1.05 -4.94 15.53
C ALA A 32 -0.61 -4.47 14.15
N HIS A 33 -1.13 -3.36 13.67
CA HIS A 33 -0.72 -2.80 12.40
C HIS A 33 -0.95 -1.30 12.39
N HIS A 34 -0.23 -0.60 11.54
CA HIS A 34 -0.39 0.83 11.35
C HIS A 34 -0.44 1.11 9.86
N LEU A 35 -1.12 2.16 9.48
CA LEU A 35 -1.23 2.52 8.08
C LEU A 35 -1.09 4.03 7.95
N VAL A 36 -0.46 4.50 6.89
CA VAL A 36 -0.33 5.91 6.61
C VAL A 36 -0.65 6.16 5.15
N ILE A 37 -1.41 7.21 4.88
CA ILE A 37 -1.68 7.64 3.51
C ILE A 37 -0.54 8.58 3.14
N LEU A 38 0.23 8.20 2.12
CA LEU A 38 1.37 8.97 1.69
C LEU A 38 0.96 10.06 0.71
N ARG A 39 -0.04 9.79 -0.10
CA ARG A 39 -0.53 10.76 -1.06
C ARG A 39 -1.97 10.43 -1.39
N GLU A 40 -2.80 11.43 -1.60
CA GLU A 40 -4.21 11.23 -1.90
C GLU A 40 -4.61 12.21 -2.97
N SER A 41 -5.32 11.76 -4.00
CA SER A 41 -5.79 12.62 -5.05
C SER A 41 -7.08 13.30 -4.62
N ARG A 42 -7.62 14.15 -5.49
CA ARG A 42 -8.96 14.67 -5.28
C ARG A 42 -9.94 13.54 -5.54
N ASP A 43 -11.18 13.70 -5.12
CA ASP A 43 -12.16 12.68 -5.44
C ASP A 43 -12.67 12.92 -6.86
N PHE A 44 -13.39 11.95 -7.41
CA PHE A 44 -13.87 12.00 -8.76
C PHE A 44 -15.41 11.84 -8.81
N ALA A 45 -16.05 12.26 -7.73
CA ALA A 45 -17.52 12.22 -7.70
C ALA A 45 -18.08 13.27 -8.65
N PRO A 46 -19.24 13.04 -9.24
CA PRO A 46 -19.83 14.02 -10.11
C PRO A 46 -20.09 15.32 -9.37
N PRO A 47 -19.94 16.46 -10.03
CA PRO A 47 -19.66 16.63 -11.44
C PRO A 47 -18.18 16.64 -11.79
N ASN A 48 -17.31 16.21 -10.89
CA ASN A 48 -15.88 16.21 -11.10
C ASN A 48 -15.37 14.89 -11.65
N ASP A 49 -16.25 14.08 -12.22
CA ASP A 49 -15.89 12.75 -12.69
C ASP A 49 -15.32 12.84 -14.11
N ASP A 50 -14.04 13.00 -14.21
CA ASP A 50 -13.34 13.05 -15.48
C ASP A 50 -12.55 11.75 -15.61
N TRP A 51 -13.02 10.86 -16.46
CA TRP A 51 -12.40 9.55 -16.59
C TRP A 51 -10.96 9.64 -17.06
N ASP A 52 -10.67 10.55 -18.01
CA ASP A 52 -9.32 10.66 -18.50
C ASP A 52 -8.38 11.15 -17.41
N GLU A 53 -8.85 12.06 -16.58
CA GLU A 53 -8.04 12.56 -15.50
C GLU A 53 -7.83 11.47 -14.46
N LEU A 54 -8.85 10.66 -14.19
CA LEU A 54 -8.73 9.57 -13.24
C LEU A 54 -7.68 8.57 -13.72
N MET A 55 -7.68 8.25 -15.00
CA MET A 55 -6.71 7.31 -15.53
C MET A 55 -5.30 7.88 -15.44
N ARG A 56 -5.13 9.17 -15.73
CA ARG A 56 -3.82 9.78 -15.63
C ARG A 56 -3.35 9.82 -14.18
N THR A 57 -4.24 10.11 -13.26
CA THR A 57 -3.92 10.15 -11.84
C THR A 57 -3.50 8.76 -11.35
N SER A 58 -4.22 7.74 -11.77
CA SER A 58 -3.88 6.38 -11.37
C SER A 58 -2.50 6.01 -11.88
N GLU A 59 -2.18 6.37 -13.11
CA GLU A 59 -0.87 6.08 -13.68
C GLU A 59 0.21 6.84 -12.95
N GLU A 60 -0.07 8.07 -12.55
CA GLU A 60 0.90 8.87 -11.85
C GLU A 60 1.19 8.27 -10.48
N PHE A 61 0.16 7.81 -9.78
CA PHE A 61 0.33 7.20 -8.47
C PHE A 61 1.06 5.86 -8.58
N GLU A 62 0.78 5.08 -9.64
CA GLU A 62 1.50 3.84 -9.86
C GLU A 62 2.98 4.12 -10.13
N GLY A 63 3.28 5.16 -10.91
CA GLY A 63 4.67 5.54 -11.14
C GLY A 63 5.36 5.96 -9.86
N GLU A 64 4.64 6.65 -8.99
CA GLU A 64 5.21 7.07 -7.73
C GLU A 64 5.46 5.84 -6.84
N LEU A 65 4.57 4.86 -6.87
CA LEU A 65 4.78 3.62 -6.14
C LEU A 65 6.03 2.90 -6.64
N ILE A 66 6.23 2.88 -7.96
CA ILE A 66 7.40 2.22 -8.52
C ILE A 66 8.67 2.93 -8.04
N ALA A 67 8.68 4.27 -8.02
CA ALA A 67 9.84 5.00 -7.55
C ALA A 67 10.07 4.76 -6.05
N LEU A 68 9.00 4.70 -5.28
CA LEU A 68 9.11 4.42 -3.86
C LEU A 68 9.65 3.01 -3.64
N ALA A 69 9.19 2.07 -4.45
CA ALA A 69 9.64 0.68 -4.32
C ALA A 69 11.13 0.56 -4.62
N ALA A 70 11.63 1.28 -5.63
CA ALA A 70 13.05 1.23 -5.94
C ALA A 70 13.88 1.78 -4.79
N ALA A 71 13.44 2.86 -4.18
CA ALA A 71 14.14 3.44 -3.04
C ALA A 71 14.08 2.53 -1.83
N SER A 72 12.94 1.88 -1.63
CA SER A 72 12.76 0.96 -0.51
C SER A 72 13.60 -0.30 -0.70
N ASP A 73 13.71 -0.79 -1.95
CA ASP A 73 14.54 -1.93 -2.26
C ASP A 73 16.00 -1.64 -1.91
N ALA A 74 16.45 -0.42 -2.18
CA ALA A 74 17.81 -0.05 -1.88
C ALA A 74 18.05 -0.02 -0.37
N ARG A 75 17.02 0.23 0.41
CA ARG A 75 17.15 0.35 1.85
C ARG A 75 16.92 -0.97 2.57
N TRP A 76 15.96 -1.77 2.11
CA TRP A 76 15.52 -2.96 2.83
C TRP A 76 15.64 -4.26 2.04
N GLY A 77 16.11 -4.19 0.82
CA GLY A 77 16.24 -5.38 -0.02
C GLY A 77 15.09 -5.49 -1.00
N PRO A 78 15.16 -6.44 -1.91
CA PRO A 78 14.13 -6.55 -2.94
C PRO A 78 12.77 -6.85 -2.33
N HIS A 79 11.74 -6.23 -2.88
CA HIS A 79 10.39 -6.45 -2.40
C HIS A 79 9.81 -7.74 -2.98
N ALA A 80 8.76 -8.22 -2.33
CA ALA A 80 7.94 -9.29 -2.88
C ALA A 80 6.58 -8.69 -3.17
N THR A 81 5.77 -9.39 -3.94
CA THR A 81 4.44 -8.93 -4.30
C THR A 81 3.41 -9.92 -3.76
N LEU A 82 2.36 -9.40 -3.15
CA LEU A 82 1.28 -10.22 -2.64
C LEU A 82 0.03 -9.88 -3.44
N SER A 83 -0.55 -10.87 -4.09
CA SER A 83 -1.80 -10.67 -4.81
C SER A 83 -2.94 -10.66 -3.80
N MET A 84 -3.79 -9.64 -3.90
CA MET A 84 -4.93 -9.53 -3.01
C MET A 84 -6.16 -10.25 -3.52
N GLU A 85 -6.10 -10.78 -4.75
CA GLU A 85 -7.29 -11.36 -5.36
C GLU A 85 -7.97 -12.42 -4.52
N GLY A 86 -7.21 -13.37 -4.03
CA GLY A 86 -7.80 -14.43 -3.21
C GLY A 86 -8.37 -13.91 -1.91
N TYR A 87 -7.72 -12.92 -1.33
CA TYR A 87 -8.18 -12.37 -0.06
C TYR A 87 -9.45 -11.54 -0.27
N VAL A 88 -9.55 -10.85 -1.40
CA VAL A 88 -10.76 -10.08 -1.69
C VAL A 88 -11.94 -11.03 -1.85
N HIS A 89 -11.72 -12.17 -2.53
CA HIS A 89 -12.80 -13.14 -2.67
C HIS A 89 -13.22 -13.66 -1.30
N ALA A 90 -12.27 -13.95 -0.41
CA ALA A 90 -12.59 -14.42 0.92
C ALA A 90 -13.32 -13.34 1.72
N PHE A 91 -12.90 -12.09 1.56
CA PHE A 91 -13.52 -10.99 2.29
C PHE A 91 -14.99 -10.84 1.89
N LEU A 92 -15.30 -11.08 0.61
CA LEU A 92 -16.66 -10.93 0.13
C LEU A 92 -17.53 -12.15 0.41
N ASP A 93 -16.95 -13.24 0.92
CA ASP A 93 -17.68 -14.45 1.21
C ASP A 93 -18.15 -14.40 2.66
N PRO A 94 -19.45 -14.33 2.92
CA PRO A 94 -19.92 -14.24 4.28
C PRO A 94 -19.56 -15.41 5.17
N ASP A 95 -19.23 -16.56 4.57
CA ASP A 95 -18.89 -17.73 5.35
C ASP A 95 -17.40 -17.84 5.61
N ASP A 96 -16.60 -16.93 5.10
CA ASP A 96 -15.17 -17.02 5.26
C ASP A 96 -14.69 -15.77 6.00
N ASP A 97 -14.23 -15.94 7.24
CA ASP A 97 -13.72 -14.79 7.96
C ASP A 97 -12.33 -15.08 8.48
N ASP A 98 -11.56 -15.87 7.74
CA ASP A 98 -10.26 -16.30 8.16
C ASP A 98 -9.16 -15.43 7.58
N LEU A 99 -9.34 -14.14 7.54
CA LEU A 99 -8.36 -13.27 6.99
C LEU A 99 -7.39 -12.75 8.05
N PRO A 100 -6.12 -12.60 7.71
CA PRO A 100 -5.19 -11.95 8.65
C PRO A 100 -5.70 -10.54 8.96
N PRO A 101 -5.52 -10.06 10.17
CA PRO A 101 -6.10 -8.76 10.56
C PRO A 101 -5.70 -7.59 9.67
N PHE A 102 -4.44 -7.53 9.25
CA PHE A 102 -3.99 -6.43 8.41
C PHE A 102 -4.67 -6.51 7.05
N ILE A 103 -4.80 -7.71 6.49
CA ILE A 103 -5.43 -7.90 5.19
C ILE A 103 -6.91 -7.53 5.30
N ARG A 104 -7.57 -7.92 6.38
CA ARG A 104 -8.98 -7.58 6.57
C ARG A 104 -9.13 -6.06 6.63
N TYR A 105 -8.22 -5.39 7.33
CA TYR A 105 -8.28 -3.94 7.43
C TYR A 105 -8.17 -3.30 6.05
N LEU A 106 -7.27 -3.79 5.20
CA LEU A 106 -7.13 -3.26 3.86
C LEU A 106 -8.39 -3.49 3.04
N CYS A 107 -8.98 -4.67 3.15
CA CYS A 107 -10.21 -4.96 2.41
C CYS A 107 -11.36 -4.08 2.89
N GLU A 108 -11.44 -3.84 4.19
CA GLU A 108 -12.48 -2.97 4.73
C GLU A 108 -12.29 -1.53 4.26
N SER A 109 -11.07 -1.15 3.94
CA SER A 109 -10.79 0.17 3.41
C SER A 109 -10.97 0.25 1.90
N GLY A 110 -11.25 -0.88 1.26
CA GLY A 110 -11.41 -0.89 -0.18
C GLY A 110 -10.12 -0.93 -0.95
N TYR A 111 -9.02 -1.29 -0.31
CA TYR A 111 -7.71 -1.29 -0.94
C TYR A 111 -7.43 -2.70 -1.44
N PHE A 112 -7.83 -2.98 -2.66
CA PHE A 112 -7.80 -4.32 -3.22
C PHE A 112 -6.64 -4.58 -4.16
N GLY A 113 -5.78 -3.61 -4.37
CA GLY A 113 -4.65 -3.77 -5.29
C GLY A 113 -3.54 -4.61 -4.70
N ASP A 114 -2.70 -5.17 -5.54
CA ASP A 114 -1.60 -5.99 -5.09
C ASP A 114 -0.68 -5.17 -4.18
N LEU A 115 -0.08 -5.82 -3.21
CA LEU A 115 0.80 -5.17 -2.27
C LEU A 115 2.24 -5.49 -2.60
N LEU A 116 3.11 -4.48 -2.57
CA LEU A 116 4.54 -4.70 -2.54
C LEU A 116 4.93 -4.74 -1.08
N TYR A 117 5.78 -5.69 -0.68
CA TYR A 117 6.12 -5.74 0.73
C TYR A 117 7.58 -6.11 0.97
N TRP A 118 8.08 -5.68 2.11
CA TRP A 118 9.45 -5.89 2.54
C TRP A 118 9.45 -6.40 3.97
N ARG A 119 10.41 -7.23 4.29
CA ARG A 119 10.59 -7.68 5.66
C ARG A 119 11.59 -6.74 6.30
N VAL A 120 11.20 -6.03 7.34
CA VAL A 120 12.04 -5.04 8.00
C VAL A 120 12.10 -5.41 9.48
N GLY A 121 13.17 -6.11 9.88
CA GLY A 121 13.26 -6.59 11.26
C GLY A 121 12.16 -7.57 11.54
N ASP A 122 11.39 -7.30 12.57
CA ASP A 122 10.29 -8.16 12.95
C ASP A 122 8.98 -7.71 12.33
N CYS A 123 9.03 -6.81 11.39
CA CYS A 123 7.83 -6.25 10.79
C CYS A 123 7.76 -6.54 9.31
N LEU A 124 6.56 -6.45 8.77
CA LEU A 124 6.36 -6.45 7.34
C LEU A 124 5.88 -5.05 6.96
N LEU A 125 6.55 -4.45 5.97
CA LEU A 125 6.18 -3.16 5.45
C LEU A 125 5.53 -3.38 4.10
N ALA A 126 4.36 -2.83 3.88
CA ALA A 126 3.66 -2.98 2.61
C ALA A 126 3.36 -1.62 2.03
N ALA A 127 3.29 -1.52 0.72
CA ALA A 127 2.90 -0.29 0.03
C ALA A 127 2.11 -0.63 -1.20
N SER A 128 1.16 0.21 -1.54
CA SER A 128 0.33 -0.02 -2.72
C SER A 128 -0.43 1.24 -3.06
N VAL A 129 -1.12 1.20 -4.19
CA VAL A 129 -2.04 2.25 -4.60
C VAL A 129 -3.44 1.68 -4.44
N GLY A 130 -4.30 2.40 -3.74
CA GLY A 130 -5.67 1.98 -3.49
C GLY A 130 -6.67 2.93 -4.12
N HIS A 131 -7.82 2.39 -4.53
CA HIS A 131 -8.87 3.21 -5.12
C HIS A 131 -10.16 2.48 -4.84
N GLU A 132 -10.83 2.87 -3.76
CA GLU A 132 -11.99 2.13 -3.29
C GLU A 132 -13.11 2.10 -4.30
N ASP A 133 -13.40 3.20 -4.95
CA ASP A 133 -14.46 3.29 -5.90
C ASP A 133 -14.03 4.32 -6.93
N LYS A 134 -14.60 4.27 -8.13
CA LYS A 134 -14.21 5.20 -9.17
C LYS A 134 -14.46 6.65 -8.78
N GLU A 135 -15.35 6.89 -7.82
CA GLU A 135 -15.62 8.25 -7.38
C GLU A 135 -14.75 8.66 -6.21
N GLU A 136 -14.07 7.72 -5.59
CA GLU A 136 -13.26 8.01 -4.41
C GLU A 136 -11.85 8.42 -4.83
N PRO A 137 -11.09 9.06 -3.96
CA PRO A 137 -9.73 9.41 -4.31
C PRO A 137 -8.84 8.20 -4.54
N VAL A 138 -7.82 8.39 -5.35
CA VAL A 138 -6.76 7.40 -5.49
C VAL A 138 -5.78 7.68 -4.36
N VAL A 139 -5.30 6.66 -3.67
CA VAL A 139 -4.38 6.85 -2.56
C VAL A 139 -3.13 6.00 -2.75
N LEU A 140 -1.99 6.55 -2.34
CA LEU A 140 -0.75 5.81 -2.22
C LEU A 140 -0.55 5.64 -0.73
N PHE A 141 -0.44 4.41 -0.26
CA PHE A 141 -0.36 4.16 1.17
C PHE A 141 0.76 3.20 1.53
N ALA A 142 1.14 3.20 2.78
CA ALA A 142 2.07 2.22 3.32
C ALA A 142 1.52 1.72 4.64
N GLY A 143 1.81 0.49 4.96
CA GLY A 143 1.36 -0.09 6.22
C GLY A 143 2.41 -0.99 6.80
N VAL A 144 2.37 -1.18 8.11
CA VAL A 144 3.32 -2.01 8.81
C VAL A 144 2.55 -2.96 9.71
N THR A 145 2.93 -4.23 9.73
CA THR A 145 2.32 -5.20 10.60
C THR A 145 3.40 -6.14 11.10
N ALA A 146 3.12 -6.87 12.16
CA ALA A 146 4.09 -7.81 12.71
C ALA A 146 4.26 -8.97 11.73
N SER A 147 5.49 -9.44 11.57
CA SER A 147 5.76 -10.40 10.53
C SER A 147 5.05 -11.73 10.74
N GLY A 148 4.70 -12.08 11.91
CA GLY A 148 4.02 -13.33 12.11
C GLY A 148 2.54 -13.29 11.86
N GLU A 149 1.97 -12.10 11.67
CA GLU A 149 0.56 -11.97 11.51
C GLU A 149 0.10 -11.37 10.25
N GLY A 150 0.95 -10.86 9.45
CA GLY A 150 0.54 -10.10 8.30
C GLY A 150 0.26 -10.93 7.11
N PHE A 151 1.24 -11.55 6.58
CA PHE A 151 1.10 -12.23 5.32
C PHE A 151 1.55 -13.67 5.43
N PRO A 152 0.90 -14.54 4.73
CA PRO A 152 1.34 -15.91 4.67
C PRO A 152 2.68 -15.96 3.99
N THR A 153 3.66 -16.54 4.63
CA THR A 153 4.95 -16.58 4.01
C THR A 153 4.97 -17.53 2.87
N SER A 154 4.11 -18.49 2.88
CA SER A 154 4.15 -19.47 1.84
C SER A 154 3.86 -18.91 0.51
N GLU A 155 3.19 -17.85 0.49
CA GLU A 155 2.89 -17.31 -0.74
C GLU A 155 4.02 -16.98 -1.47
N ARG A 156 4.90 -16.46 -0.91
CA ARG A 156 5.88 -15.96 -1.62
C ARG A 156 6.63 -17.02 -2.05
N ALA A 157 6.68 -17.92 -1.36
CA ALA A 157 7.51 -18.94 -1.69
C ALA A 157 6.89 -19.55 -2.83
N GLY A 158 5.69 -19.48 -2.79
CA GLY A 158 5.01 -20.11 -3.79
C GLY A 158 5.49 -19.97 -5.09
N PRO A 159 5.95 -19.20 -5.43
CA PRO A 159 6.27 -19.12 -6.71
C PRO A 159 7.18 -19.99 -6.84
N GLY A 160 7.46 -20.14 -6.09
CA GLY A 160 8.39 -21.04 -6.28
C GLY A 160 7.99 -21.68 -6.89
#